data_0b2b8f55ba8d188d292d5589b995a53f
#
_entry.id   0b2b8f55ba8d188d292d5589b995a53f
#
_cell.length_a   1.000
_cell.length_b   1.000
_cell.length_c   1.000
_cell.angle_alpha   90.00
_cell.angle_beta   90.00
_cell.angle_gamma   90.00
#
_symmetry.space_group_name_H-M   'P 1'
#
loop_
_entity.id
_entity.type
_entity.pdbx_description
1 polymer ?
#
loop_
_entity_poly.entity_id
_entity_poly.type
_entity_poly.pdbx_seq_one_letter_code
_entity_poly.pdbx_strand_id
1 'polypeptide(L)'
;MSDGGNNQHHGPQSLHGKLPAHIAAQLRSAGRKTDTGGQPWKGRNLGEGTSQTHQFYGDNGLTEPALGAALKAFAAGEANETAVVDALREARVFVPVVAQLSQVHLTAEGLVSDKETDMALVSIQSPDGRRALPVFTCVDYLTQWHAQARPVAASMRKTSLSAVEDNNQLIVVNPGQDPTFVVRRPAIWAIAKEQPWVPSYNHEAVSQDVRQLIRLMPQVEDVQLAAAAGADSRSAKGRILAGGGHGPELEITLVLKPGMTREQLDTTITDFQQRLAASEVISELVDSVQIKLSQAS
;
A
#
# COMPACT_ATOMS: atom_id res chain seq x y z
N MET A 1 -0.93 41.45 -29.59
CA MET A 1 -1.92 40.52 -29.01
C MET A 1 -1.19 39.19 -28.89
N SER A 2 -0.60 38.96 -27.72
CA SER A 2 0.18 37.76 -27.42
C SER A 2 -0.46 37.13 -26.20
N ASP A 3 -1.07 35.97 -26.41
CA ASP A 3 -1.72 35.24 -25.37
C ASP A 3 -0.70 34.25 -24.74
N GLY A 4 -0.30 34.56 -23.53
CA GLY A 4 0.68 33.79 -22.77
C GLY A 4 0.00 32.68 -22.02
N GLY A 5 0.02 31.46 -22.57
CA GLY A 5 -0.46 30.23 -21.88
C GLY A 5 0.40 29.91 -20.66
N ASN A 6 -0.18 30.11 -19.49
CA ASN A 6 0.41 29.75 -18.20
C ASN A 6 0.25 28.24 -17.98
N ASN A 7 1.28 27.48 -18.25
CA ASN A 7 1.32 26.04 -18.03
C ASN A 7 1.70 25.79 -16.57
N GLN A 8 0.71 25.74 -15.67
CA GLN A 8 0.92 25.37 -14.28
C GLN A 8 1.13 23.85 -14.21
N HIS A 9 2.37 23.42 -14.03
CA HIS A 9 2.70 22.08 -13.57
C HIS A 9 2.11 21.88 -12.17
N HIS A 10 1.00 21.16 -12.08
CA HIS A 10 0.51 20.63 -10.80
C HIS A 10 1.45 19.48 -10.39
N GLY A 11 2.37 19.77 -9.48
CA GLY A 11 3.09 18.75 -8.73
C GLY A 11 2.10 17.89 -7.92
N PRO A 12 2.46 16.65 -7.55
CA PRO A 12 1.56 15.77 -6.80
C PRO A 12 1.18 16.43 -5.48
N GLN A 13 -0.13 16.66 -5.28
CA GLN A 13 -0.67 17.16 -4.02
C GLN A 13 -0.54 16.05 -2.98
N SER A 14 0.38 16.18 -2.03
CA SER A 14 0.51 15.31 -0.88
C SER A 14 -0.62 15.61 0.12
N LEU A 15 -1.52 14.65 0.31
CA LEU A 15 -2.54 14.69 1.36
C LEU A 15 -1.89 14.21 2.67
N HIS A 16 -1.89 15.03 3.69
CA HIS A 16 -1.21 14.78 4.96
C HIS A 16 -2.23 14.37 6.02
N GLY A 17 -2.07 13.19 6.62
CA GLY A 17 -2.81 12.72 7.78
C GLY A 17 -2.03 12.95 9.08
N LYS A 18 -2.72 12.98 10.23
CA LYS A 18 -2.05 13.02 11.55
C LYS A 18 -1.26 11.73 11.76
N LEU A 19 -0.04 11.85 12.29
CA LEU A 19 0.80 10.71 12.65
C LEU A 19 0.12 9.82 13.69
N PRO A 20 0.13 8.49 13.48
CA PRO A 20 -0.21 7.55 14.54
C PRO A 20 0.60 7.81 15.81
N ALA A 21 -0.06 7.69 16.98
CA ALA A 21 0.52 8.11 18.26
C ALA A 21 1.89 7.45 18.56
N HIS A 22 2.11 6.20 18.14
CA HIS A 22 3.37 5.50 18.34
C HIS A 22 4.51 6.06 17.46
N ILE A 23 4.24 6.49 16.22
CA ILE A 23 5.21 7.13 15.34
C ILE A 23 5.52 8.54 15.83
N ALA A 24 4.49 9.29 16.26
CA ALA A 24 4.67 10.60 16.87
C ALA A 24 5.51 10.53 18.17
N ALA A 25 5.36 9.48 18.98
CA ALA A 25 6.18 9.24 20.17
C ALA A 25 7.64 8.94 19.82
N GLN A 26 7.90 8.11 18.82
CA GLN A 26 9.26 7.83 18.34
C GLN A 26 9.97 9.08 17.82
N LEU A 27 9.25 9.94 17.10
CA LEU A 27 9.81 11.16 16.53
C LEU A 27 10.09 12.25 17.57
N ARG A 28 9.24 12.37 18.60
CA ARG A 28 9.50 13.28 19.71
C ARG A 28 10.79 12.94 20.47
N SER A 29 11.19 11.68 20.50
CA SER A 29 12.44 11.24 21.13
C SER A 29 13.66 11.26 20.19
N ALA A 30 13.45 11.27 18.87
CA ALA A 30 14.53 11.25 17.88
C ALA A 30 15.20 12.64 17.76
N GLY A 31 16.46 12.72 18.15
CA GLY A 31 17.32 13.89 17.90
C GLY A 31 17.43 14.95 18.99
N ARG A 32 16.78 14.80 20.14
CA ARG A 32 17.04 15.64 21.31
C ARG A 32 18.21 15.08 22.13
N LYS A 33 19.13 15.94 22.52
CA LYS A 33 20.23 15.56 23.45
C LYS A 33 19.76 15.36 24.90
N THR A 34 18.54 15.82 25.19
CA THR A 34 17.87 15.76 26.51
C THR A 34 16.42 15.36 26.34
N ASP A 35 15.81 14.77 27.38
CA ASP A 35 14.38 14.51 27.46
C ASP A 35 13.57 15.81 27.69
N THR A 36 12.23 15.70 27.74
CA THR A 36 11.32 16.82 28.01
C THR A 36 11.52 17.45 29.38
N GLY A 37 12.25 16.78 30.30
CA GLY A 37 12.63 17.29 31.62
C GLY A 37 14.05 17.87 31.66
N GLY A 38 14.74 18.04 30.51
CA GLY A 38 16.08 18.60 30.41
C GLY A 38 17.23 17.65 30.81
N GLN A 39 16.95 16.37 31.01
CA GLN A 39 17.97 15.39 31.41
C GLN A 39 18.70 14.78 30.19
N PRO A 40 20.05 14.68 30.21
CA PRO A 40 20.82 14.13 29.08
C PRO A 40 20.49 12.66 28.83
N TRP A 41 20.41 12.26 27.56
CA TRP A 41 20.22 10.86 27.15
C TRP A 41 21.46 9.99 27.41
N LYS A 42 22.64 10.61 27.56
CA LYS A 42 23.91 9.91 27.75
C LYS A 42 23.99 9.26 29.14
N GLY A 43 24.01 7.92 29.18
CA GLY A 43 24.16 7.14 30.43
C GLY A 43 22.88 6.58 31.03
N ARG A 44 21.73 6.74 30.40
CA ARG A 44 20.48 6.09 30.83
C ARG A 44 20.43 4.65 30.32
N ASN A 45 20.16 3.73 31.26
CA ASN A 45 19.81 2.36 30.93
C ASN A 45 18.35 2.34 30.46
N LEU A 46 18.12 2.38 29.13
CA LEU A 46 16.78 2.42 28.52
C LEU A 46 16.13 1.03 28.42
N GLY A 47 16.71 0.03 29.10
CA GLY A 47 16.26 -1.37 29.06
C GLY A 47 15.07 -1.70 29.97
N GLU A 48 14.70 -0.83 30.93
CA GLU A 48 13.62 -1.10 31.87
C GLU A 48 12.53 -0.01 31.81
N GLY A 49 11.46 -0.27 31.08
CA GLY A 49 10.24 0.54 31.13
C GLY A 49 9.88 1.27 29.83
N THR A 50 8.96 0.71 29.11
CA THR A 50 8.29 1.09 27.86
C THR A 50 8.93 0.51 26.60
N SER A 51 8.62 -0.74 26.34
CA SER A 51 9.13 -1.64 25.31
C SER A 51 8.75 -1.31 23.86
N GLN A 52 8.23 -0.12 23.57
CA GLN A 52 7.76 0.19 22.20
C GLN A 52 8.62 1.16 21.39
N THR A 53 9.52 1.90 22.04
CA THR A 53 10.29 2.97 21.39
C THR A 53 11.63 2.54 20.80
N HIS A 54 12.13 1.34 21.13
CA HIS A 54 13.50 0.89 20.78
C HIS A 54 13.54 -0.48 20.10
N GLN A 55 12.47 -0.89 19.42
CA GLN A 55 12.39 -2.22 18.79
C GLN A 55 13.50 -2.47 17.74
N PHE A 56 14.12 -1.40 17.22
CA PHE A 56 15.16 -1.46 16.19
C PHE A 56 16.46 -0.76 16.63
N TYR A 57 16.81 -0.88 17.91
CA TYR A 57 18.10 -0.39 18.41
C TYR A 57 19.24 -1.18 17.76
N GLY A 58 20.18 -0.46 17.12
CA GLY A 58 21.28 -1.09 16.37
C GLY A 58 20.94 -1.45 14.92
N ASP A 59 19.78 -1.01 14.40
CA ASP A 59 19.47 -1.14 12.98
C ASP A 59 20.52 -0.43 12.11
N ASN A 60 21.05 -1.15 11.13
CA ASN A 60 22.09 -0.65 10.24
C ASN A 60 21.56 0.13 9.02
N GLY A 61 20.24 0.29 8.90
CA GLY A 61 19.60 1.00 7.78
C GLY A 61 19.56 0.22 6.45
N LEU A 62 20.07 -1.01 6.41
CA LEU A 62 20.11 -1.83 5.19
C LEU A 62 18.83 -2.67 5.04
N THR A 63 18.58 -3.15 3.83
CA THR A 63 17.51 -4.12 3.57
C THR A 63 17.75 -5.41 4.33
N GLU A 64 16.72 -5.92 5.02
CA GLU A 64 16.80 -7.22 5.68
C GLU A 64 17.09 -8.34 4.67
N PRO A 65 17.99 -9.29 4.99
CA PRO A 65 18.44 -10.29 4.03
C PRO A 65 17.32 -11.12 3.40
N ALA A 66 16.34 -11.55 4.21
CA ALA A 66 15.22 -12.37 3.73
C ALA A 66 14.33 -11.58 2.76
N LEU A 67 13.97 -10.33 3.10
CA LEU A 67 13.19 -9.46 2.21
C LEU A 67 13.96 -9.10 0.94
N GLY A 68 15.25 -8.80 1.07
CA GLY A 68 16.12 -8.52 -0.08
C GLY A 68 16.22 -9.71 -1.04
N ALA A 69 16.33 -10.93 -0.51
CA ALA A 69 16.35 -12.15 -1.31
C ALA A 69 15.00 -12.38 -2.02
N ALA A 70 13.86 -12.20 -1.33
CA ALA A 70 12.54 -12.35 -1.92
C ALA A 70 12.29 -11.35 -3.05
N LEU A 71 12.62 -10.06 -2.84
CA LEU A 71 12.48 -9.02 -3.87
C LEU A 71 13.40 -9.29 -5.08
N LYS A 72 14.63 -9.76 -4.84
CA LYS A 72 15.56 -10.12 -5.92
C LYS A 72 15.05 -11.31 -6.73
N ALA A 73 14.57 -12.36 -6.07
CA ALA A 73 14.00 -13.53 -6.74
C ALA A 73 12.73 -13.16 -7.52
N PHE A 74 11.88 -12.30 -6.97
CA PHE A 74 10.71 -11.74 -7.66
C PHE A 74 11.14 -10.96 -8.91
N ALA A 75 12.11 -10.04 -8.82
CA ALA A 75 12.62 -9.29 -9.97
C ALA A 75 13.26 -10.17 -11.03
N ALA A 76 13.80 -11.34 -10.65
CA ALA A 76 14.31 -12.36 -11.58
C ALA A 76 13.21 -13.22 -12.20
N GLY A 77 11.97 -13.15 -11.70
CA GLY A 77 10.86 -14.05 -12.10
C GLY A 77 11.00 -15.46 -11.54
N GLU A 78 11.79 -15.63 -10.48
CA GLU A 78 12.05 -16.90 -9.78
C GLU A 78 11.12 -17.11 -8.59
N ALA A 79 10.46 -16.04 -8.12
CA ALA A 79 9.49 -16.07 -7.06
C ALA A 79 8.22 -15.29 -7.47
N ASN A 80 7.10 -15.63 -6.85
CA ASN A 80 5.82 -14.95 -7.02
C ASN A 80 5.62 -13.85 -5.96
N GLU A 81 4.54 -13.08 -6.09
CA GLU A 81 4.20 -12.00 -5.16
C GLU A 81 3.91 -12.51 -3.73
N THR A 82 3.42 -13.74 -3.56
CA THR A 82 3.18 -14.34 -2.24
C THR A 82 4.48 -14.44 -1.43
N ALA A 83 5.58 -14.84 -2.07
CA ALA A 83 6.88 -14.92 -1.41
C ALA A 83 7.38 -13.55 -0.92
N VAL A 84 7.09 -12.48 -1.66
CA VAL A 84 7.42 -11.11 -1.25
C VAL A 84 6.56 -10.67 -0.06
N VAL A 85 5.25 -10.95 -0.10
CA VAL A 85 4.32 -10.62 0.98
C VAL A 85 4.66 -11.38 2.26
N ASP A 86 5.04 -12.66 2.15
CA ASP A 86 5.48 -13.46 3.29
C ASP A 86 6.78 -12.91 3.92
N ALA A 87 7.74 -12.51 3.10
CA ALA A 87 8.96 -11.88 3.59
C ALA A 87 8.69 -10.51 4.24
N LEU A 88 7.75 -9.74 3.67
CA LEU A 88 7.33 -8.44 4.24
C LEU A 88 6.67 -8.60 5.61
N ARG A 89 5.87 -9.65 5.82
CA ARG A 89 5.14 -9.87 7.08
C ARG A 89 6.06 -9.82 8.30
N GLU A 90 7.26 -10.36 8.19
CA GLU A 90 8.25 -10.42 9.27
C GLU A 90 9.26 -9.26 9.24
N ALA A 91 9.22 -8.44 8.18
CA ALA A 91 10.26 -7.46 7.93
C ALA A 91 10.06 -6.14 8.69
N ARG A 92 11.17 -5.46 8.89
CA ARG A 92 11.23 -4.03 9.21
C ARG A 92 11.30 -3.22 7.90
N VAL A 93 10.55 -2.14 7.84
CA VAL A 93 10.58 -1.15 6.76
C VAL A 93 10.84 0.25 7.31
N PHE A 94 11.25 1.17 6.43
CA PHE A 94 11.38 2.59 6.74
C PHE A 94 10.22 3.36 6.15
N VAL A 95 9.53 4.10 7.00
CA VAL A 95 8.43 4.97 6.61
C VAL A 95 8.95 6.40 6.52
N PRO A 96 8.72 7.13 5.41
CA PRO A 96 9.14 8.51 5.29
C PRO A 96 8.24 9.43 6.11
N VAL A 97 8.86 10.31 6.88
CA VAL A 97 8.19 11.33 7.69
C VAL A 97 8.75 12.69 7.35
N VAL A 98 7.87 13.67 7.12
CA VAL A 98 8.25 15.06 6.85
C VAL A 98 7.76 15.97 7.96
N ALA A 99 8.54 17.01 8.24
CA ALA A 99 8.16 18.07 9.15
C ALA A 99 7.12 18.98 8.46
N GLN A 100 5.92 19.10 9.04
CA GLN A 100 4.97 20.13 8.66
C GLN A 100 5.12 21.34 9.57
N LEU A 101 5.21 22.54 8.97
CA LEU A 101 5.05 23.78 9.70
C LEU A 101 3.55 23.92 10.02
N SER A 102 3.17 23.71 11.27
CA SER A 102 1.83 24.09 11.74
C SER A 102 1.64 25.59 11.53
N GLN A 103 0.45 26.00 11.11
CA GLN A 103 0.12 27.43 10.97
C GLN A 103 0.39 28.13 12.28
N VAL A 104 1.11 29.26 12.22
CA VAL A 104 1.38 30.13 13.34
C VAL A 104 0.04 30.66 13.87
N HIS A 105 -0.45 30.13 14.97
CA HIS A 105 -1.50 30.78 15.72
C HIS A 105 -0.85 31.90 16.53
N LEU A 106 -1.09 33.15 16.14
CA LEU A 106 -0.85 34.30 17.00
C LEU A 106 -1.85 34.21 18.15
N THR A 107 -1.35 34.11 19.38
CA THR A 107 -2.19 34.31 20.56
C THR A 107 -2.70 35.75 20.60
N ALA A 108 -3.85 35.99 21.23
CA ALA A 108 -4.45 37.33 21.34
C ALA A 108 -3.52 38.39 21.96
N GLU A 109 -2.39 37.96 22.51
CA GLU A 109 -1.37 38.80 23.17
C GLU A 109 -0.10 39.01 22.33
N GLY A 110 -0.10 38.58 21.06
CA GLY A 110 1.01 38.81 20.13
C GLY A 110 2.28 37.97 20.38
N LEU A 111 2.23 37.00 21.27
CA LEU A 111 3.33 36.07 21.53
C LEU A 111 3.29 34.93 20.48
N VAL A 112 4.42 34.70 19.83
CA VAL A 112 4.62 33.57 18.97
C VAL A 112 4.65 32.31 19.84
N SER A 113 3.54 31.57 19.86
CA SER A 113 3.53 30.23 20.49
C SER A 113 4.57 29.36 19.81
N ASP A 114 5.33 28.60 20.60
CA ASP A 114 6.39 27.71 20.18
C ASP A 114 5.92 26.88 18.96
N LYS A 115 6.72 26.89 17.89
CA LYS A 115 6.42 26.15 16.67
C LYS A 115 6.40 24.65 16.97
N GLU A 116 5.24 24.10 17.31
CA GLU A 116 5.04 22.67 17.27
C GLU A 116 5.14 22.25 15.81
N THR A 117 6.28 21.68 15.47
CA THR A 117 6.49 21.05 14.17
C THR A 117 5.80 19.71 14.20
N ASP A 118 4.60 19.64 13.65
CA ASP A 118 3.89 18.37 13.49
C ASP A 118 4.62 17.53 12.42
N MET A 119 4.87 16.29 12.78
CA MET A 119 5.48 15.32 11.86
C MET A 119 4.37 14.51 11.21
N ALA A 120 4.35 14.46 9.89
CA ALA A 120 3.33 13.77 9.12
C ALA A 120 3.89 12.61 8.31
N LEU A 121 3.13 11.51 8.23
CA LEU A 121 3.37 10.45 7.27
C LEU A 121 3.11 10.98 5.85
N VAL A 122 4.01 10.63 4.94
CA VAL A 122 3.82 10.95 3.52
C VAL A 122 2.88 9.92 2.92
N SER A 123 1.78 10.36 2.31
CA SER A 123 0.96 9.52 1.43
C SER A 123 1.16 9.98 -0.01
N ILE A 124 1.18 9.02 -0.92
CA ILE A 124 1.21 9.27 -2.37
C ILE A 124 -0.13 8.84 -2.99
N GLN A 125 -0.39 9.33 -4.20
CA GLN A 125 -1.57 8.94 -4.94
C GLN A 125 -1.16 8.00 -6.09
N SER A 126 -1.84 6.87 -6.18
CA SER A 126 -1.73 5.94 -7.29
C SER A 126 -2.36 6.54 -8.56
N PRO A 127 -2.00 6.10 -9.77
CA PRO A 127 -2.59 6.58 -11.02
C PRO A 127 -4.11 6.44 -11.11
N ASP A 128 -4.69 5.49 -10.40
CA ASP A 128 -6.14 5.28 -10.29
C ASP A 128 -6.82 6.11 -9.19
N GLY A 129 -6.07 7.01 -8.54
CA GLY A 129 -6.57 7.93 -7.52
C GLY A 129 -6.54 7.38 -6.09
N ARG A 130 -6.19 6.11 -5.87
CA ARG A 130 -6.09 5.52 -4.52
C ARG A 130 -4.92 6.10 -3.74
N ARG A 131 -5.11 6.25 -2.43
CA ARG A 131 -4.04 6.65 -1.52
C ARG A 131 -3.13 5.46 -1.21
N ALA A 132 -1.84 5.71 -1.19
CA ALA A 132 -0.83 4.71 -0.90
C ALA A 132 0.21 5.23 0.10
N LEU A 133 0.63 4.37 1.02
CA LEU A 133 1.72 4.63 1.94
C LEU A 133 3.03 4.14 1.30
N PRO A 134 3.99 5.03 0.99
CA PRO A 134 5.32 4.60 0.54
C PRO A 134 6.12 4.04 1.71
N VAL A 135 6.82 2.93 1.49
CA VAL A 135 7.75 2.34 2.46
C VAL A 135 9.04 1.93 1.74
N PHE A 136 10.14 1.88 2.50
CA PHE A 136 11.45 1.58 1.94
C PHE A 136 12.12 0.46 2.72
N THR A 137 12.83 -0.42 2.02
CA THR A 137 13.54 -1.54 2.65
C THR A 137 14.87 -1.09 3.26
N CYS A 138 15.45 0.01 2.76
CA CYS A 138 16.67 0.62 3.31
C CYS A 138 16.57 2.15 3.34
N VAL A 139 17.44 2.77 4.14
CA VAL A 139 17.52 4.23 4.30
C VAL A 139 17.94 4.91 3.01
N ASP A 140 18.86 4.31 2.25
CA ASP A 140 19.37 4.90 1.01
C ASP A 140 18.27 5.08 -0.04
N TYR A 141 17.36 4.12 -0.20
CA TYR A 141 16.23 4.24 -1.13
C TYR A 141 15.27 5.35 -0.73
N LEU A 142 15.01 5.49 0.57
CA LEU A 142 14.18 6.57 1.10
C LEU A 142 14.83 7.94 0.85
N THR A 143 16.11 8.07 1.14
CA THR A 143 16.85 9.33 0.96
C THR A 143 16.95 9.74 -0.51
N GLN A 144 17.16 8.77 -1.42
CA GLN A 144 17.15 9.00 -2.87
C GLN A 144 15.77 9.45 -3.36
N TRP A 145 14.70 8.88 -2.79
CA TRP A 145 13.33 9.24 -3.16
C TRP A 145 12.94 10.62 -2.64
N HIS A 146 13.32 10.95 -1.39
CA HIS A 146 13.01 12.25 -0.77
C HIS A 146 14.08 12.64 0.27
N ALA A 147 15.02 13.47 -0.14
CA ALA A 147 16.20 13.84 0.66
C ALA A 147 15.86 14.52 2.01
N GLN A 148 14.69 15.16 2.14
CA GLN A 148 14.29 15.84 3.37
C GLN A 148 13.41 14.97 4.28
N ALA A 149 12.95 13.80 3.81
CA ALA A 149 12.17 12.89 4.63
C ALA A 149 13.07 12.18 5.64
N ARG A 150 12.57 12.04 6.87
CA ARG A 150 13.25 11.28 7.93
C ARG A 150 12.80 9.82 7.88
N PRO A 151 13.73 8.85 7.84
CA PRO A 151 13.39 7.44 7.90
C PRO A 151 12.97 7.07 9.33
N VAL A 152 11.81 6.45 9.47
CA VAL A 152 11.34 5.86 10.73
C VAL A 152 11.22 4.36 10.54
N ALA A 153 12.04 3.61 11.28
CA ALA A 153 12.00 2.15 11.28
C ALA A 153 10.73 1.65 12.00
N ALA A 154 9.98 0.78 11.34
CA ALA A 154 8.78 0.15 11.89
C ALA A 154 8.65 -1.29 11.36
N SER A 155 8.04 -2.21 12.15
CA SER A 155 7.67 -3.50 11.59
C SER A 155 6.59 -3.33 10.52
N MET A 156 6.64 -4.16 9.47
CA MET A 156 5.64 -4.10 8.40
C MET A 156 4.22 -4.28 8.95
N ARG A 157 4.03 -5.10 9.99
CA ARG A 157 2.75 -5.25 10.69
C ARG A 157 2.22 -3.92 11.23
N LYS A 158 3.03 -3.17 11.98
CA LYS A 158 2.63 -1.85 12.52
C LYS A 158 2.38 -0.85 11.39
N THR A 159 3.20 -0.89 10.35
CA THR A 159 3.04 -0.07 9.15
C THR A 159 1.73 -0.35 8.43
N SER A 160 1.35 -1.63 8.33
CA SER A 160 0.07 -2.06 7.74
C SER A 160 -1.13 -1.56 8.55
N LEU A 161 -1.09 -1.64 9.89
CA LEU A 161 -2.13 -1.08 10.75
C LEU A 161 -2.24 0.44 10.58
N SER A 162 -1.11 1.15 10.56
CA SER A 162 -1.11 2.61 10.32
C SER A 162 -1.66 2.97 8.93
N ALA A 163 -1.34 2.18 7.90
CA ALA A 163 -1.88 2.40 6.57
C ALA A 163 -3.41 2.31 6.55
N VAL A 164 -3.97 1.33 7.26
CA VAL A 164 -5.43 1.17 7.40
C VAL A 164 -6.06 2.34 8.17
N GLU A 165 -5.47 2.73 9.31
CA GLU A 165 -5.95 3.85 10.12
C GLU A 165 -5.97 5.18 9.34
N ASP A 166 -4.99 5.40 8.48
CA ASP A 166 -4.86 6.61 7.65
C ASP A 166 -5.60 6.49 6.30
N ASN A 167 -6.44 5.46 6.11
CA ASN A 167 -7.18 5.20 4.88
C ASN A 167 -6.28 5.08 3.62
N ASN A 168 -5.04 4.57 3.78
CA ASN A 168 -4.23 4.16 2.65
C ASN A 168 -4.72 2.78 2.18
N GLN A 169 -5.08 2.70 0.91
CA GLN A 169 -5.59 1.48 0.28
C GLN A 169 -4.48 0.58 -0.24
N LEU A 170 -3.29 1.14 -0.41
CA LEU A 170 -2.11 0.45 -0.91
C LEU A 170 -0.90 0.79 -0.03
N ILE A 171 0.08 -0.13 -0.01
CA ILE A 171 1.44 0.19 0.44
C ILE A 171 2.37 -0.02 -0.77
N VAL A 172 3.23 0.96 -1.05
CA VAL A 172 4.19 0.89 -2.15
C VAL A 172 5.58 0.71 -1.57
N VAL A 173 6.17 -0.44 -1.81
CA VAL A 173 7.52 -0.79 -1.36
C VAL A 173 8.54 -0.29 -2.40
N ASN A 174 9.52 0.47 -1.93
CA ASN A 174 10.60 1.02 -2.74
C ASN A 174 10.12 1.79 -3.99
N PRO A 175 9.23 2.80 -3.87
CA PRO A 175 8.78 3.57 -5.02
C PRO A 175 9.97 4.19 -5.77
N GLY A 176 10.00 4.00 -7.09
CA GLY A 176 11.08 4.48 -7.95
C GLY A 176 12.34 3.61 -8.00
N GLN A 177 12.36 2.48 -7.28
CA GLN A 177 13.44 1.49 -7.31
C GLN A 177 13.05 0.24 -8.13
N ASP A 178 14.01 -0.64 -8.39
CA ASP A 178 13.80 -1.91 -9.10
C ASP A 178 14.05 -3.11 -8.16
N PRO A 179 13.00 -3.87 -7.83
CA PRO A 179 11.60 -3.66 -8.20
C PRO A 179 10.89 -2.68 -7.27
N THR A 180 9.93 -1.91 -7.81
CA THR A 180 8.85 -1.33 -7.02
C THR A 180 7.77 -2.39 -6.86
N PHE A 181 7.27 -2.58 -5.63
CA PHE A 181 6.27 -3.61 -5.34
C PHE A 181 5.06 -3.00 -4.63
N VAL A 182 3.85 -3.29 -5.10
CA VAL A 182 2.61 -2.79 -4.51
C VAL A 182 1.96 -3.87 -3.67
N VAL A 183 1.79 -3.60 -2.38
CA VAL A 183 1.01 -4.43 -1.45
C VAL A 183 -0.43 -3.94 -1.48
N ARG A 184 -1.35 -4.81 -1.86
CA ARG A 184 -2.77 -4.52 -2.02
C ARG A 184 -3.52 -4.65 -0.71
N ARG A 185 -4.72 -4.08 -0.64
CA ARG A 185 -5.55 -4.07 0.57
C ARG A 185 -5.71 -5.45 1.24
N PRO A 186 -6.04 -6.56 0.54
CA PRO A 186 -6.14 -7.87 1.20
C PRO A 186 -4.81 -8.35 1.81
N ALA A 187 -3.68 -8.10 1.13
CA ALA A 187 -2.36 -8.43 1.64
C ALA A 187 -1.97 -7.53 2.84
N ILE A 188 -2.33 -6.24 2.83
CA ILE A 188 -2.14 -5.34 3.97
C ILE A 188 -2.85 -5.89 5.21
N TRP A 189 -4.11 -6.33 5.06
CA TRP A 189 -4.87 -6.94 6.16
C TRP A 189 -4.27 -8.26 6.62
N ALA A 190 -3.81 -9.11 5.70
CA ALA A 190 -3.16 -10.37 6.04
C ALA A 190 -1.87 -10.13 6.87
N ILE A 191 -1.04 -9.16 6.47
CA ILE A 191 0.16 -8.75 7.22
C ILE A 191 -0.23 -8.20 8.60
N ALA A 192 -1.22 -7.33 8.67
CA ALA A 192 -1.68 -6.75 9.94
C ALA A 192 -2.19 -7.80 10.93
N LYS A 193 -2.85 -8.85 10.44
CA LYS A 193 -3.38 -9.98 11.21
C LYS A 193 -2.36 -11.12 11.40
N GLU A 194 -1.15 -11.01 10.85
CA GLU A 194 -0.11 -12.06 10.85
C GLU A 194 -0.59 -13.38 10.21
N GLN A 195 -1.42 -13.27 9.17
CA GLN A 195 -1.98 -14.41 8.44
C GLN A 195 -1.27 -14.63 7.10
N PRO A 196 -1.22 -15.85 6.58
CA PRO A 196 -0.77 -16.10 5.22
C PRO A 196 -1.73 -15.43 4.23
N TRP A 197 -1.18 -14.98 3.10
CA TRP A 197 -1.94 -14.35 2.04
C TRP A 197 -1.84 -15.13 0.74
N VAL A 198 -2.95 -15.22 0.02
CA VAL A 198 -3.04 -15.81 -1.31
C VAL A 198 -3.69 -14.79 -2.24
N PRO A 199 -3.14 -14.54 -3.44
CA PRO A 199 -3.76 -13.67 -4.43
C PRO A 199 -5.18 -14.09 -4.76
N SER A 200 -6.07 -13.12 -4.99
CA SER A 200 -7.50 -13.35 -5.20
C SER A 200 -7.78 -14.32 -6.37
N TYR A 201 -7.00 -14.25 -7.44
CA TYR A 201 -7.12 -15.12 -8.61
C TYR A 201 -6.72 -16.58 -8.37
N ASN A 202 -6.04 -16.88 -7.25
CA ASN A 202 -5.67 -18.22 -6.79
C ASN A 202 -6.44 -18.64 -5.53
N HIS A 203 -7.35 -17.78 -5.01
CA HIS A 203 -8.03 -18.00 -3.75
C HIS A 203 -9.29 -18.85 -3.95
N GLU A 204 -9.33 -20.03 -3.30
CA GLU A 204 -10.41 -21.00 -3.46
C GLU A 204 -11.78 -20.42 -3.09
N ALA A 205 -11.89 -19.67 -1.98
CA ALA A 205 -13.15 -19.06 -1.56
C ALA A 205 -13.67 -18.04 -2.60
N VAL A 206 -12.78 -17.29 -3.24
CA VAL A 206 -13.16 -16.34 -4.32
C VAL A 206 -13.70 -17.11 -5.52
N SER A 207 -13.03 -18.20 -5.92
CA SER A 207 -13.46 -19.06 -7.02
C SER A 207 -14.84 -19.68 -6.76
N GLN A 208 -15.05 -20.17 -5.55
CA GLN A 208 -16.33 -20.77 -5.15
C GLN A 208 -17.46 -19.74 -5.12
N ASP A 209 -17.20 -18.57 -4.55
CA ASP A 209 -18.18 -17.49 -4.45
C ASP A 209 -18.62 -16.99 -5.83
N VAL A 210 -17.67 -16.68 -6.71
CA VAL A 210 -17.99 -16.22 -8.09
C VAL A 210 -18.78 -17.29 -8.85
N ARG A 211 -18.43 -18.57 -8.73
CA ARG A 211 -19.22 -19.65 -9.34
C ARG A 211 -20.62 -19.77 -8.77
N GLN A 212 -20.81 -19.47 -7.48
CA GLN A 212 -22.13 -19.46 -6.86
C GLN A 212 -22.97 -18.29 -7.38
N LEU A 213 -22.39 -17.10 -7.57
CA LEU A 213 -23.07 -15.92 -8.11
C LEU A 213 -23.64 -16.19 -9.50
N ILE A 214 -22.89 -16.84 -10.40
CA ILE A 214 -23.32 -17.11 -11.77
C ILE A 214 -24.42 -18.18 -11.86
N ARG A 215 -24.57 -19.08 -10.88
CA ARG A 215 -25.66 -20.08 -10.88
C ARG A 215 -27.03 -19.47 -10.94
N LEU A 216 -27.18 -18.23 -10.49
CA LEU A 216 -28.44 -17.47 -10.51
C LEU A 216 -28.61 -16.65 -11.81
N MET A 217 -27.70 -16.82 -12.76
CA MET A 217 -27.63 -16.02 -13.99
C MET A 217 -27.76 -16.94 -15.21
N PRO A 218 -28.96 -17.18 -15.73
CA PRO A 218 -29.20 -18.16 -16.79
C PRO A 218 -28.52 -17.83 -18.15
N GLN A 219 -28.07 -16.58 -18.31
CA GLN A 219 -27.35 -16.10 -19.50
C GLN A 219 -25.85 -16.42 -19.48
N VAL A 220 -25.30 -16.72 -18.28
CA VAL A 220 -23.89 -17.05 -18.08
C VAL A 220 -23.75 -18.57 -18.07
N GLU A 221 -22.90 -19.10 -18.93
CA GLU A 221 -22.64 -20.54 -19.05
C GLU A 221 -21.50 -21.00 -18.13
N ASP A 222 -20.44 -20.20 -18.08
CA ASP A 222 -19.26 -20.49 -17.26
C ASP A 222 -18.56 -19.20 -16.85
N VAL A 223 -17.61 -19.31 -15.91
CA VAL A 223 -16.74 -18.21 -15.47
C VAL A 223 -15.31 -18.68 -15.32
N GLN A 224 -14.39 -17.85 -15.80
CA GLN A 224 -12.95 -18.07 -15.65
C GLN A 224 -12.34 -16.95 -14.83
N LEU A 225 -11.45 -17.32 -13.92
CA LEU A 225 -10.69 -16.41 -13.06
C LEU A 225 -9.22 -16.45 -13.44
N ALA A 226 -8.59 -15.29 -13.55
CA ALA A 226 -7.18 -15.14 -13.85
C ALA A 226 -6.61 -13.88 -13.20
N ALA A 227 -5.28 -13.77 -13.13
CA ALA A 227 -4.64 -12.52 -12.84
C ALA A 227 -4.95 -11.51 -13.96
N ALA A 228 -5.44 -10.32 -13.61
CA ALA A 228 -5.62 -9.26 -14.59
C ALA A 228 -4.26 -8.67 -14.99
N ALA A 229 -4.19 -8.07 -16.18
CA ALA A 229 -2.96 -7.43 -16.66
C ALA A 229 -2.42 -6.32 -15.72
N GLY A 230 -3.30 -5.72 -14.93
CA GLY A 230 -2.94 -4.72 -13.91
C GLY A 230 -2.35 -5.32 -12.62
N ALA A 231 -2.46 -6.64 -12.41
CA ALA A 231 -1.80 -7.33 -11.32
C ALA A 231 -0.28 -7.34 -11.50
N ASP A 232 0.19 -7.40 -12.74
CA ASP A 232 1.60 -7.46 -13.06
C ASP A 232 2.32 -6.13 -12.80
N SER A 233 3.59 -6.22 -12.45
CA SER A 233 4.52 -5.10 -12.38
C SER A 233 5.58 -5.21 -13.48
N ARG A 234 6.45 -4.19 -13.59
CA ARG A 234 7.55 -4.17 -14.53
C ARG A 234 8.86 -3.86 -13.82
N SER A 235 9.90 -4.65 -14.12
CA SER A 235 11.25 -4.30 -13.71
C SER A 235 11.78 -3.11 -14.53
N ALA A 236 12.84 -2.44 -14.06
CA ALA A 236 13.51 -1.37 -14.79
C ALA A 236 14.02 -1.83 -16.19
N LYS A 237 14.29 -3.10 -16.36
CA LYS A 237 14.68 -3.72 -17.66
C LYS A 237 13.48 -4.06 -18.55
N GLY A 238 12.26 -3.64 -18.18
CA GLY A 238 11.04 -3.87 -18.95
C GLY A 238 10.45 -5.29 -18.84
N ARG A 239 11.02 -6.19 -18.01
CA ARG A 239 10.46 -7.52 -17.78
C ARG A 239 9.12 -7.40 -17.07
N ILE A 240 8.13 -8.15 -17.51
CA ILE A 240 6.86 -8.33 -16.81
C ILE A 240 7.08 -9.30 -15.66
N LEU A 241 6.64 -8.90 -14.45
CA LEU A 241 6.72 -9.68 -13.24
C LEU A 241 5.29 -9.99 -12.78
N ALA A 242 4.97 -11.24 -12.55
CA ALA A 242 3.64 -11.67 -12.14
C ALA A 242 3.35 -11.22 -10.71
N GLY A 243 2.48 -10.22 -10.56
CA GLY A 243 2.13 -9.60 -9.29
C GLY A 243 2.85 -8.29 -9.00
N GLY A 244 2.57 -7.71 -7.84
CA GLY A 244 3.18 -6.47 -7.36
C GLY A 244 2.79 -5.21 -8.14
N GLY A 245 1.85 -5.27 -9.08
CA GLY A 245 1.33 -4.14 -9.83
C GLY A 245 0.22 -3.39 -9.09
N HIS A 246 -0.20 -2.25 -9.61
CA HIS A 246 -1.19 -1.35 -8.98
C HIS A 246 -2.57 -1.34 -9.66
N GLY A 247 -2.69 -1.91 -10.86
CA GLY A 247 -3.95 -1.94 -11.60
C GLY A 247 -4.92 -3.04 -11.12
N PRO A 248 -5.98 -3.37 -11.88
CA PRO A 248 -6.91 -4.43 -11.51
C PRO A 248 -6.19 -5.74 -11.22
N GLU A 249 -6.61 -6.41 -10.13
CA GLU A 249 -5.99 -7.65 -9.65
C GLU A 249 -6.61 -8.89 -10.26
N LEU A 250 -7.93 -9.02 -10.11
CA LEU A 250 -8.70 -10.17 -10.54
C LEU A 250 -9.38 -9.92 -11.89
N GLU A 251 -9.10 -10.76 -12.86
CA GLU A 251 -9.86 -10.82 -14.11
C GLU A 251 -10.94 -11.89 -13.98
N ILE A 252 -12.19 -11.50 -14.21
CA ILE A 252 -13.34 -12.39 -14.27
C ILE A 252 -13.84 -12.40 -15.71
N THR A 253 -13.67 -13.49 -16.41
CA THR A 253 -14.23 -13.67 -17.76
C THR A 253 -15.54 -14.43 -17.68
N LEU A 254 -16.66 -13.75 -18.00
CA LEU A 254 -17.98 -14.39 -18.11
C LEU A 254 -18.12 -15.02 -19.48
N VAL A 255 -18.35 -16.32 -19.53
CA VAL A 255 -18.67 -17.06 -20.75
C VAL A 255 -20.18 -17.01 -20.94
N LEU A 256 -20.65 -16.30 -21.97
CA LEU A 256 -22.05 -16.03 -22.20
C LEU A 256 -22.64 -16.96 -23.26
N LYS A 257 -23.93 -17.28 -23.12
CA LYS A 257 -24.68 -18.00 -24.14
C LYS A 257 -24.72 -17.22 -25.45
N PRO A 258 -24.67 -17.90 -26.61
CA PRO A 258 -24.74 -17.23 -27.90
C PRO A 258 -26.10 -16.58 -28.15
N GLY A 259 -26.15 -15.57 -29.04
CA GLY A 259 -27.37 -14.94 -29.50
C GLY A 259 -27.98 -13.88 -28.56
N MET A 260 -27.27 -13.40 -27.58
CA MET A 260 -27.71 -12.33 -26.69
C MET A 260 -27.76 -10.97 -27.41
N THR A 261 -28.83 -10.22 -27.16
CA THR A 261 -28.94 -8.82 -27.60
C THR A 261 -28.06 -7.91 -26.73
N ARG A 262 -27.77 -6.71 -27.22
CA ARG A 262 -27.00 -5.71 -26.46
C ARG A 262 -27.66 -5.37 -25.12
N GLU A 263 -28.98 -5.22 -25.10
CA GLU A 263 -29.71 -4.93 -23.85
C GLU A 263 -29.60 -6.07 -22.83
N GLN A 264 -29.66 -7.33 -23.30
CA GLN A 264 -29.45 -8.49 -22.44
C GLN A 264 -28.02 -8.54 -21.88
N LEU A 265 -27.01 -8.18 -22.68
CA LEU A 265 -25.64 -8.08 -22.24
C LEU A 265 -25.49 -7.03 -21.14
N ASP A 266 -25.97 -5.81 -21.38
CA ASP A 266 -25.88 -4.70 -20.43
C ASP A 266 -26.58 -5.04 -19.10
N THR A 267 -27.75 -5.69 -19.17
CA THR A 267 -28.50 -6.15 -17.99
C THR A 267 -27.71 -7.24 -17.24
N THR A 268 -27.14 -8.21 -17.95
CA THR A 268 -26.35 -9.30 -17.34
C THR A 268 -25.10 -8.76 -16.63
N ILE A 269 -24.40 -7.82 -17.25
CA ILE A 269 -23.21 -7.20 -16.64
C ILE A 269 -23.60 -6.44 -15.37
N THR A 270 -24.67 -5.65 -15.44
CA THR A 270 -25.16 -4.86 -14.30
C THR A 270 -25.57 -5.76 -13.13
N ASP A 271 -26.33 -6.83 -13.38
CA ASP A 271 -26.74 -7.80 -12.35
C ASP A 271 -25.50 -8.47 -11.74
N PHE A 272 -24.52 -8.90 -12.55
CA PHE A 272 -23.28 -9.48 -12.06
C PHE A 272 -22.48 -8.51 -11.17
N GLN A 273 -22.33 -7.25 -11.60
CA GLN A 273 -21.65 -6.21 -10.81
C GLN A 273 -22.32 -5.97 -9.47
N GLN A 274 -23.66 -5.93 -9.44
CA GLN A 274 -24.41 -5.77 -8.19
C GLN A 274 -24.21 -6.94 -7.24
N ARG A 275 -24.20 -8.17 -7.76
CA ARG A 275 -23.92 -9.38 -6.96
C ARG A 275 -22.51 -9.41 -6.42
N LEU A 276 -21.50 -9.07 -7.24
CA LEU A 276 -20.12 -8.92 -6.79
C LEU A 276 -19.98 -7.89 -5.66
N ALA A 277 -20.62 -6.74 -5.82
CA ALA A 277 -20.58 -5.67 -4.83
C ALA A 277 -21.26 -6.06 -3.49
N ALA A 278 -22.23 -6.98 -3.54
CA ALA A 278 -22.92 -7.49 -2.36
C ALA A 278 -22.19 -8.68 -1.68
N SER A 279 -21.16 -9.25 -2.31
CA SER A 279 -20.42 -10.38 -1.75
C SER A 279 -19.42 -9.93 -0.69
N GLU A 280 -19.53 -10.50 0.52
CA GLU A 280 -18.58 -10.29 1.60
C GLU A 280 -17.21 -10.90 1.26
N VAL A 281 -17.18 -12.08 0.61
CA VAL A 281 -15.95 -12.75 0.17
C VAL A 281 -15.15 -11.86 -0.80
N ILE A 282 -15.82 -11.31 -1.81
CA ILE A 282 -15.21 -10.39 -2.78
C ILE A 282 -14.73 -9.11 -2.07
N SER A 283 -15.57 -8.54 -1.21
CA SER A 283 -15.22 -7.33 -0.45
C SER A 283 -14.00 -7.51 0.44
N GLU A 284 -13.79 -8.67 1.04
CA GLU A 284 -12.68 -8.94 1.95
C GLU A 284 -11.40 -9.36 1.20
N LEU A 285 -11.53 -10.27 0.22
CA LEU A 285 -10.40 -11.00 -0.37
C LEU A 285 -9.94 -10.45 -1.73
N VAL A 286 -10.68 -9.53 -2.35
CA VAL A 286 -10.34 -8.96 -3.65
C VAL A 286 -10.09 -7.46 -3.54
N ASP A 287 -8.99 -7.00 -4.11
CA ASP A 287 -8.65 -5.57 -4.13
C ASP A 287 -9.41 -4.84 -5.25
N SER A 288 -9.39 -5.40 -6.44
CA SER A 288 -9.98 -4.78 -7.64
C SER A 288 -10.27 -5.82 -8.72
N VAL A 289 -11.31 -5.57 -9.51
CA VAL A 289 -11.83 -6.52 -10.51
C VAL A 289 -11.84 -5.89 -11.91
N GLN A 290 -11.46 -6.69 -12.89
CA GLN A 290 -11.70 -6.44 -14.32
C GLN A 290 -12.65 -7.52 -14.85
N ILE A 291 -13.77 -7.11 -15.47
CA ILE A 291 -14.72 -8.02 -16.08
C ILE A 291 -14.47 -8.09 -17.59
N LYS A 292 -14.35 -9.30 -18.13
CA LYS A 292 -14.31 -9.58 -19.55
C LYS A 292 -15.50 -10.46 -19.95
N LEU A 293 -15.87 -10.39 -21.21
CA LEU A 293 -16.93 -11.20 -21.79
C LEU A 293 -16.35 -12.08 -22.89
N SER A 294 -16.76 -13.33 -22.92
CA SER A 294 -16.51 -14.25 -24.03
C SER A 294 -17.80 -14.96 -24.39
N GLN A 295 -17.87 -15.52 -25.60
CA GLN A 295 -18.98 -16.36 -26.02
C GLN A 295 -18.60 -17.82 -25.88
N ALA A 296 -19.57 -18.64 -25.46
CA ALA A 296 -19.45 -20.07 -25.53
C ALA A 296 -19.25 -20.52 -26.99
N SER A 297 -18.33 -21.43 -27.20
CA SER A 297 -18.01 -21.99 -28.51
C SER A 297 -19.07 -22.98 -28.97
#